data_d3c849ee033ac2785306fa49197ca0aa
#
_entry.id   d3c849ee033ac2785306fa49197ca0aa
#
_cell.length_a   1.000
_cell.length_b   1.000
_cell.length_c   1.000
_cell.angle_alpha   90.00
_cell.angle_beta   90.00
_cell.angle_gamma   90.00
#
_symmetry.space_group_name_H-M   'P 1'
#
loop_
_entity.id
_entity.type
_entity.pdbx_description
1 polymer ?
#
loop_
_entity_poly.entity_id
_entity_poly.type
_entity_poly.pdbx_seq_one_letter_code
_entity_poly.pdbx_strand_id
1 'polypeptide(L)'
;MIERANVELMKNNELFRLARVLRIPIEHREIRRSQLIDEIMNAVEELKDSIPTDNELHTPAIKIKNLIKHFGKKFAVFGLNLEVNPGEIVGLVGPNGAGKTTTLRILTGIIRQSSGQVEVNGHDILKDPIKAKSVIGYIPEKPTCYPSLTVKEYVTFMARVYEVPKRIALIRMRQFVDMFHMDEFLNSYVGTLSKGNLQRALLIGIFVRPPPYILALDEPIYGLDPRGAWNLKAHLKHLRDEGSAILVSTHILEVASDLCDRFVIMNDGVVVGKGTLNDLLKKHKKTKNLEEVFLSLTGGIPK
;
A
#
# COMPACT_ATOMS: atom_id res chain seq x y z
N MET A 1 2.06 6.71 11.74
CA MET A 1 2.52 6.79 13.14
C MET A 1 1.31 6.84 14.06
N ILE A 2 1.44 6.54 15.38
CA ILE A 2 0.28 6.70 16.27
C ILE A 2 0.07 8.20 16.46
N GLU A 3 -1.08 8.70 16.02
CA GLU A 3 -1.48 10.08 16.24
C GLU A 3 -2.08 10.25 17.63
N ARG A 4 -1.88 11.43 18.25
CA ARG A 4 -2.44 11.76 19.56
C ARG A 4 -3.96 11.54 19.62
N ALA A 5 -4.68 11.93 18.56
CA ALA A 5 -6.13 11.72 18.45
C ALA A 5 -6.54 10.25 18.59
N ASN A 6 -5.76 9.34 18.03
CA ASN A 6 -6.01 7.90 18.13
C ASN A 6 -5.76 7.37 19.55
N VAL A 7 -4.73 7.89 20.22
CA VAL A 7 -4.42 7.53 21.61
C VAL A 7 -5.47 8.07 22.58
N GLU A 8 -5.98 9.27 22.32
CA GLU A 8 -7.05 9.88 23.10
C GLU A 8 -8.38 9.14 23.03
N LEU A 9 -8.64 8.43 21.94
CA LEU A 9 -9.85 7.60 21.74
C LEU A 9 -9.74 6.20 22.40
N MET A 10 -8.55 5.75 22.78
CA MET A 10 -8.35 4.44 23.42
C MET A 10 -9.02 4.35 24.78
N LYS A 11 -9.55 3.17 25.14
CA LYS A 11 -10.03 2.90 26.51
C LYS A 11 -8.86 2.82 27.48
N ASN A 12 -9.10 3.06 28.78
CA ASN A 12 -8.03 3.04 29.78
C ASN A 12 -7.22 1.74 29.80
N ASN A 13 -7.88 0.58 29.66
CA ASN A 13 -7.19 -0.71 29.61
C ASN A 13 -6.26 -0.84 28.38
N GLU A 14 -6.56 -0.19 27.30
CA GLU A 14 -5.76 -0.16 26.06
C GLU A 14 -4.56 0.76 26.25
N LEU A 15 -4.76 1.94 26.86
CA LEU A 15 -3.67 2.86 27.22
C LEU A 15 -2.67 2.20 28.17
N PHE A 16 -3.13 1.49 29.21
CA PHE A 16 -2.24 0.75 30.11
C PHE A 16 -1.49 -0.38 29.41
N ARG A 17 -2.12 -1.08 28.46
CA ARG A 17 -1.44 -2.11 27.63
C ARG A 17 -0.37 -1.47 26.75
N LEU A 18 -0.68 -0.35 26.10
CA LEU A 18 0.26 0.37 25.25
C LEU A 18 1.46 0.89 26.06
N ALA A 19 1.20 1.48 27.22
CA ALA A 19 2.25 1.96 28.12
C ALA A 19 3.19 0.83 28.58
N ARG A 20 2.65 -0.38 28.87
CA ARG A 20 3.50 -1.56 29.18
C ARG A 20 4.37 -1.98 27.99
N VAL A 21 3.84 -1.94 26.78
CA VAL A 21 4.61 -2.23 25.54
C VAL A 21 5.73 -1.23 25.39
N LEU A 22 5.47 0.04 25.65
CA LEU A 22 6.44 1.14 25.63
C LEU A 22 7.41 1.13 26.81
N ARG A 23 7.24 0.20 27.78
CA ARG A 23 8.03 0.13 29.03
C ARG A 23 7.98 1.44 29.84
N ILE A 24 6.86 2.16 29.77
CA ILE A 24 6.63 3.33 30.59
C ILE A 24 6.46 2.84 32.04
N PRO A 25 7.25 3.33 33.01
CA PRO A 25 7.10 2.96 34.41
C PRO A 25 5.77 3.49 34.93
N ILE A 26 4.84 2.59 35.17
CA ILE A 26 3.54 2.91 35.78
C ILE A 26 3.67 2.56 37.27
N GLU A 27 4.26 3.44 38.05
CA GLU A 27 4.53 3.17 39.47
C GLU A 27 3.32 3.39 40.39
N HIS A 28 2.27 4.10 39.92
CA HIS A 28 1.09 4.37 40.73
C HIS A 28 -0.22 4.10 39.97
N ARG A 29 -1.18 3.49 40.69
CA ARG A 29 -2.57 3.29 40.25
C ARG A 29 -3.37 4.59 40.02
N GLU A 30 -2.77 5.75 40.26
CA GLU A 30 -3.42 7.09 40.27
C GLU A 30 -2.94 8.02 39.14
N ILE A 31 -2.22 7.48 38.11
CA ILE A 31 -1.83 8.31 36.97
C ILE A 31 -3.08 8.85 36.25
N ARG A 32 -3.17 10.16 36.07
CA ARG A 32 -4.27 10.76 35.31
C ARG A 32 -4.20 10.34 33.87
N ARG A 33 -5.35 10.10 33.25
CA ARG A 33 -5.45 9.69 31.86
C ARG A 33 -4.63 10.56 30.90
N SER A 34 -4.69 11.90 31.06
CA SER A 34 -3.92 12.85 30.26
C SER A 34 -2.41 12.68 30.40
N GLN A 35 -1.92 12.49 31.63
CA GLN A 35 -0.50 12.23 31.87
C GLN A 35 -0.03 10.93 31.22
N LEU A 36 -0.83 9.86 31.30
CA LEU A 36 -0.52 8.59 30.65
C LEU A 36 -0.46 8.74 29.12
N ILE A 37 -1.36 9.52 28.54
CA ILE A 37 -1.36 9.85 27.11
C ILE A 37 -0.08 10.62 26.74
N ASP A 38 0.29 11.63 27.52
CA ASP A 38 1.48 12.43 27.25
C ASP A 38 2.77 11.59 27.35
N GLU A 39 2.88 10.70 28.33
CA GLU A 39 4.01 9.77 28.45
C GLU A 39 4.06 8.78 27.28
N ILE A 40 2.91 8.27 26.84
CA ILE A 40 2.82 7.42 25.66
C ILE A 40 3.29 8.17 24.41
N MET A 41 2.85 9.42 24.23
CA MET A 41 3.23 10.23 23.07
C MET A 41 4.73 10.56 23.06
N ASN A 42 5.31 10.92 24.22
CA ASN A 42 6.74 11.15 24.35
C ASN A 42 7.55 9.88 24.02
N ALA A 43 7.15 8.72 24.55
CA ALA A 43 7.82 7.46 24.24
C ALA A 43 7.66 7.04 22.78
N VAL A 44 6.57 7.42 22.11
CA VAL A 44 6.38 7.22 20.68
C VAL A 44 7.30 8.16 19.90
N GLU A 45 7.49 9.40 20.33
CA GLU A 45 8.40 10.36 19.67
C GLU A 45 9.86 9.92 19.80
N GLU A 46 10.32 9.51 20.98
CA GLU A 46 11.66 8.94 21.17
C GLU A 46 11.90 7.71 20.30
N LEU A 47 10.85 6.91 20.04
CA LEU A 47 10.94 5.77 19.12
C LEU A 47 11.03 6.19 17.65
N LYS A 48 10.51 7.37 17.28
CA LYS A 48 10.68 7.93 15.94
C LYS A 48 12.15 8.18 15.64
N ASP A 49 12.86 8.81 16.58
CA ASP A 49 14.27 9.13 16.43
C ASP A 49 15.16 7.88 16.37
N SER A 50 14.65 6.73 16.85
CA SER A 50 15.34 5.44 16.78
C SER A 50 15.12 4.67 15.47
N ILE A 51 14.22 5.16 14.60
CA ILE A 51 14.00 4.60 13.26
C ILE A 51 15.08 5.18 12.34
N PRO A 52 15.84 4.37 11.60
CA PRO A 52 16.79 4.90 10.63
C PRO A 52 16.07 5.84 9.65
N THR A 53 16.46 7.11 9.65
CA THR A 53 15.90 8.17 8.80
C THR A 53 16.35 8.12 7.34
N ASP A 54 17.14 7.12 6.96
CA ASP A 54 17.61 6.89 5.58
C ASP A 54 16.51 6.49 4.59
N ASN A 55 15.25 6.81 4.90
CA ASN A 55 14.09 6.50 4.07
C ASN A 55 13.63 7.67 3.17
N GLU A 56 14.53 8.58 2.80
CA GLU A 56 14.20 9.54 1.75
C GLU A 56 13.93 8.80 0.45
N LEU A 57 12.73 9.01 -0.10
CA LEU A 57 12.37 8.42 -1.37
C LEU A 57 12.98 9.24 -2.51
N HIS A 58 13.60 8.54 -3.45
CA HIS A 58 14.09 9.15 -4.69
C HIS A 58 12.93 9.69 -5.54
N THR A 59 13.17 10.76 -6.29
CA THR A 59 12.22 11.34 -7.25
C THR A 59 12.66 11.03 -8.68
N PRO A 60 11.92 10.16 -9.39
CA PRO A 60 10.74 9.40 -8.98
C PRO A 60 11.10 8.18 -8.10
N ALA A 61 10.20 7.81 -7.18
CA ALA A 61 10.35 6.62 -6.33
C ALA A 61 10.14 5.32 -7.11
N ILE A 62 9.26 5.32 -8.11
CA ILE A 62 9.08 4.24 -9.09
C ILE A 62 9.35 4.80 -10.47
N LYS A 63 10.18 4.09 -11.25
CA LYS A 63 10.49 4.47 -12.63
C LYS A 63 10.50 3.26 -13.54
N ILE A 64 9.66 3.30 -14.55
CA ILE A 64 9.53 2.28 -15.59
C ILE A 64 9.78 2.95 -16.94
N LYS A 65 10.76 2.41 -17.71
CA LYS A 65 11.11 2.90 -19.05
C LYS A 65 11.00 1.79 -20.09
N ASN A 66 10.17 2.02 -21.11
CA ASN A 66 9.98 1.14 -22.27
C ASN A 66 9.80 -0.33 -21.88
N LEU A 67 9.00 -0.57 -20.83
CA LEU A 67 8.78 -1.92 -20.32
C LEU A 67 8.05 -2.77 -21.34
N ILE A 68 8.64 -3.91 -21.68
CA ILE A 68 8.04 -4.94 -22.53
C ILE A 68 8.04 -6.28 -21.76
N LYS A 69 6.90 -6.94 -21.80
CA LYS A 69 6.75 -8.33 -21.34
C LYS A 69 5.91 -9.12 -22.33
N HIS A 70 6.46 -10.22 -22.82
CA HIS A 70 5.72 -11.20 -23.60
C HIS A 70 5.77 -12.59 -22.94
N PHE A 71 4.73 -13.37 -23.17
CA PHE A 71 4.64 -14.78 -22.85
C PHE A 71 4.39 -15.55 -24.16
N GLY A 72 5.42 -16.25 -24.62
CA GLY A 72 5.40 -16.80 -25.96
C GLY A 72 5.22 -15.70 -27.01
N LYS A 73 4.17 -15.80 -27.83
CA LYS A 73 3.85 -14.82 -28.88
C LYS A 73 2.97 -13.65 -28.40
N LYS A 74 2.40 -13.73 -27.19
CA LYS A 74 1.48 -12.72 -26.67
C LYS A 74 2.23 -11.66 -25.87
N PHE A 75 2.08 -10.39 -26.25
CA PHE A 75 2.53 -9.26 -25.44
C PHE A 75 1.54 -9.02 -24.30
N ALA A 76 2.03 -9.05 -23.07
CA ALA A 76 1.27 -8.71 -21.88
C ALA A 76 1.46 -7.24 -21.49
N VAL A 77 2.64 -6.66 -21.80
CA VAL A 77 2.96 -5.24 -21.67
C VAL A 77 3.85 -4.86 -22.84
N PHE A 78 3.56 -3.74 -23.49
CA PHE A 78 4.32 -3.29 -24.66
C PHE A 78 4.62 -1.78 -24.57
N GLY A 79 5.88 -1.45 -24.27
CA GLY A 79 6.38 -0.08 -24.27
C GLY A 79 5.86 0.81 -23.13
N LEU A 80 5.53 0.24 -21.95
CA LEU A 80 5.05 1.03 -20.81
C LEU A 80 6.14 1.95 -20.29
N ASN A 81 5.78 3.26 -20.16
CA ASN A 81 6.54 4.27 -19.47
C ASN A 81 5.67 4.85 -18.33
N LEU A 82 6.13 4.69 -17.08
CA LEU A 82 5.43 5.11 -15.88
C LEU A 82 6.43 5.60 -14.84
N GLU A 83 6.07 6.67 -14.14
CA GLU A 83 6.79 7.17 -12.98
C GLU A 83 5.78 7.43 -11.85
N VAL A 84 6.19 7.19 -10.60
CA VAL A 84 5.44 7.57 -9.40
C VAL A 84 6.39 8.34 -8.49
N ASN A 85 5.96 9.54 -8.10
CA ASN A 85 6.76 10.40 -7.23
C ASN A 85 6.37 10.17 -5.76
N PRO A 86 7.25 10.52 -4.79
CA PRO A 86 6.86 10.66 -3.40
C PRO A 86 5.66 11.60 -3.26
N GLY A 87 4.71 11.27 -2.39
CA GLY A 87 3.48 12.04 -2.21
C GLY A 87 2.46 11.88 -3.34
N GLU A 88 2.53 10.78 -4.11
CA GLU A 88 1.62 10.55 -5.25
C GLU A 88 0.98 9.16 -5.21
N ILE A 89 -0.33 9.10 -5.52
CA ILE A 89 -1.04 7.86 -5.81
C ILE A 89 -1.33 7.80 -7.32
N VAL A 90 -0.71 6.87 -8.02
CA VAL A 90 -0.95 6.63 -9.44
C VAL A 90 -1.84 5.41 -9.63
N GLY A 91 -2.94 5.58 -10.37
CA GLY A 91 -3.84 4.51 -10.76
C GLY A 91 -3.42 3.86 -12.09
N LEU A 92 -3.10 2.57 -12.05
CA LEU A 92 -2.93 1.75 -13.25
C LEU A 92 -4.28 1.11 -13.57
N VAL A 93 -5.00 1.68 -14.51
CA VAL A 93 -6.42 1.41 -14.77
C VAL A 93 -6.60 0.66 -16.08
N GLY A 94 -7.52 -0.28 -16.14
CA GLY A 94 -7.80 -1.02 -17.36
C GLY A 94 -8.59 -2.31 -17.13
N PRO A 95 -9.09 -2.96 -18.18
CA PRO A 95 -9.85 -4.21 -18.06
C PRO A 95 -8.95 -5.36 -17.58
N ASN A 96 -9.59 -6.49 -17.29
CA ASN A 96 -8.85 -7.71 -16.97
C ASN A 96 -8.03 -8.14 -18.21
N GLY A 97 -6.77 -8.50 -17.98
CA GLY A 97 -5.84 -8.84 -19.06
C GLY A 97 -5.11 -7.66 -19.69
N ALA A 98 -5.37 -6.41 -19.30
CA ALA A 98 -4.69 -5.22 -19.83
C ALA A 98 -3.19 -5.12 -19.50
N GLY A 99 -2.65 -5.99 -18.64
CA GLY A 99 -1.23 -5.99 -18.28
C GLY A 99 -0.92 -5.39 -16.90
N LYS A 100 -1.92 -4.94 -16.12
CA LYS A 100 -1.76 -4.31 -14.80
C LYS A 100 -0.99 -5.19 -13.81
N THR A 101 -1.53 -6.36 -13.50
CA THR A 101 -0.90 -7.36 -12.60
C THR A 101 0.50 -7.77 -13.08
N THR A 102 0.68 -7.92 -14.40
CA THR A 102 1.99 -8.22 -14.99
C THR A 102 3.01 -7.11 -14.69
N THR A 103 2.59 -5.85 -14.84
CA THR A 103 3.42 -4.69 -14.52
C THR A 103 3.82 -4.67 -13.04
N LEU A 104 2.86 -4.87 -12.12
CA LEU A 104 3.15 -4.90 -10.69
C LEU A 104 4.06 -6.07 -10.29
N ARG A 105 3.88 -7.25 -10.88
CA ARG A 105 4.76 -8.41 -10.65
C ARG A 105 6.19 -8.20 -11.16
N ILE A 106 6.36 -7.45 -12.24
CA ILE A 106 7.70 -7.07 -12.72
C ILE A 106 8.30 -6.04 -11.77
N LEU A 107 7.55 -5.00 -11.39
CA LEU A 107 7.99 -3.95 -10.47
C LEU A 107 8.47 -4.53 -9.13
N THR A 108 7.84 -5.60 -8.66
CA THR A 108 8.19 -6.28 -7.41
C THR A 108 9.19 -7.43 -7.59
N GLY A 109 9.69 -7.62 -8.83
CA GLY A 109 10.68 -8.65 -9.15
C GLY A 109 10.19 -10.09 -8.95
N ILE A 110 8.87 -10.33 -9.02
CA ILE A 110 8.26 -11.66 -9.01
C ILE A 110 8.45 -12.32 -10.38
N ILE A 111 8.31 -11.53 -11.45
CA ILE A 111 8.59 -11.99 -12.81
C ILE A 111 9.57 -11.02 -13.49
N ARG A 112 10.42 -11.56 -14.37
CA ARG A 112 11.38 -10.77 -15.11
C ARG A 112 10.74 -10.15 -16.36
N GLN A 113 11.07 -8.88 -16.65
CA GLN A 113 10.72 -8.24 -17.92
C GLN A 113 11.43 -8.90 -19.11
N SER A 114 10.84 -8.75 -20.31
CA SER A 114 11.50 -9.16 -21.57
C SER A 114 12.49 -8.11 -22.04
N SER A 115 12.15 -6.82 -21.91
CA SER A 115 13.04 -5.66 -22.11
C SER A 115 12.53 -4.44 -21.39
N GLY A 116 13.32 -3.36 -21.42
CA GLY A 116 13.04 -2.13 -20.68
C GLY A 116 13.72 -2.08 -19.32
N GLN A 117 13.53 -0.98 -18.61
CA GLN A 117 14.15 -0.69 -17.32
C GLN A 117 13.10 -0.47 -16.25
N VAL A 118 13.33 -1.02 -15.05
CA VAL A 118 12.46 -0.83 -13.89
C VAL A 118 13.32 -0.53 -12.67
N GLU A 119 13.08 0.61 -12.06
CA GLU A 119 13.80 1.09 -10.89
C GLU A 119 12.80 1.36 -9.75
N VAL A 120 13.21 1.00 -8.53
CA VAL A 120 12.48 1.27 -7.28
C VAL A 120 13.45 1.94 -6.33
N ASN A 121 13.12 3.16 -5.91
CA ASN A 121 13.96 4.03 -5.09
C ASN A 121 15.41 4.13 -5.63
N GLY A 122 15.54 4.34 -6.95
CA GLY A 122 16.85 4.45 -7.61
C GLY A 122 17.57 3.11 -7.84
N HIS A 123 17.02 1.97 -7.38
CA HIS A 123 17.60 0.65 -7.56
C HIS A 123 16.95 -0.10 -8.73
N ASP A 124 17.76 -0.53 -9.68
CA ASP A 124 17.30 -1.39 -10.79
C ASP A 124 16.90 -2.77 -10.26
N ILE A 125 15.67 -3.21 -10.57
CA ILE A 125 15.11 -4.46 -10.03
C ILE A 125 15.87 -5.72 -10.48
N LEU A 126 16.67 -5.65 -11.54
CA LEU A 126 17.51 -6.76 -12.02
C LEU A 126 18.94 -6.71 -11.52
N LYS A 127 19.50 -5.50 -11.34
CA LYS A 127 20.90 -5.31 -10.90
C LYS A 127 21.03 -5.34 -9.38
N ASP A 128 20.09 -4.68 -8.68
CA ASP A 128 20.07 -4.53 -7.23
C ASP A 128 18.75 -5.05 -6.62
N PRO A 129 18.35 -6.32 -6.87
CA PRO A 129 17.03 -6.83 -6.52
C PRO A 129 16.74 -6.83 -5.02
N ILE A 130 17.74 -6.99 -4.17
CA ILE A 130 17.57 -6.99 -2.71
C ILE A 130 17.21 -5.60 -2.24
N LYS A 131 17.96 -4.57 -2.65
CA LYS A 131 17.70 -3.17 -2.29
C LYS A 131 16.36 -2.69 -2.83
N ALA A 132 16.03 -2.99 -4.09
CA ALA A 132 14.75 -2.64 -4.68
C ALA A 132 13.57 -3.29 -3.95
N LYS A 133 13.69 -4.56 -3.54
CA LYS A 133 12.63 -5.30 -2.84
C LYS A 133 12.48 -4.92 -1.36
N SER A 134 13.54 -4.49 -0.69
CA SER A 134 13.48 -4.12 0.74
C SER A 134 12.63 -2.86 0.98
N VAL A 135 12.51 -1.98 -0.02
CA VAL A 135 11.80 -0.70 0.12
C VAL A 135 10.36 -0.74 -0.38
N ILE A 136 9.96 -1.76 -1.18
CA ILE A 136 8.63 -1.85 -1.75
C ILE A 136 7.72 -2.81 -0.96
N GLY A 137 6.47 -2.40 -0.73
CA GLY A 137 5.40 -3.26 -0.23
C GLY A 137 4.48 -3.69 -1.36
N TYR A 138 4.09 -4.97 -1.39
CA TYR A 138 3.24 -5.53 -2.44
C TYR A 138 2.02 -6.26 -1.88
N ILE A 139 0.85 -5.91 -2.37
CA ILE A 139 -0.40 -6.67 -2.17
C ILE A 139 -0.83 -7.25 -3.50
N PRO A 140 -0.89 -8.59 -3.66
CA PRO A 140 -1.39 -9.23 -4.87
C PRO A 140 -2.93 -9.25 -4.92
N GLU A 141 -3.51 -9.27 -6.14
CA GLU A 141 -4.96 -9.44 -6.37
C GLU A 141 -5.53 -10.70 -5.71
N LYS A 142 -4.77 -11.79 -5.75
CA LYS A 142 -5.11 -13.02 -5.05
C LYS A 142 -4.26 -13.12 -3.79
N PRO A 143 -4.84 -12.79 -2.62
CA PRO A 143 -4.09 -12.83 -1.37
C PRO A 143 -3.56 -14.24 -1.14
N THR A 144 -2.25 -14.35 -0.93
CA THR A 144 -1.57 -15.60 -0.60
C THR A 144 -0.59 -15.34 0.53
N CYS A 145 -0.54 -16.24 1.50
CA CYS A 145 0.34 -16.14 2.63
C CYS A 145 0.69 -17.54 3.16
N TYR A 146 1.50 -17.62 4.20
CA TYR A 146 1.85 -18.88 4.89
C TYR A 146 0.65 -19.38 5.70
N PRO A 147 -0.07 -20.44 5.25
CA PRO A 147 -1.35 -20.84 5.85
C PRO A 147 -1.21 -21.38 7.28
N SER A 148 -0.02 -21.85 7.66
CA SER A 148 0.30 -22.39 8.98
C SER A 148 0.66 -21.35 10.03
N LEU A 149 0.84 -20.07 9.65
CA LEU A 149 1.05 -19.00 10.60
C LEU A 149 -0.28 -18.44 11.10
N THR A 150 -0.33 -18.03 12.36
CA THR A 150 -1.39 -17.16 12.85
C THR A 150 -1.21 -15.75 12.29
N VAL A 151 -2.27 -14.92 12.28
CA VAL A 151 -2.19 -13.51 11.86
C VAL A 151 -1.09 -12.78 12.64
N LYS A 152 -1.03 -12.98 13.96
CA LYS A 152 -0.01 -12.38 14.82
C LYS A 152 1.41 -12.82 14.43
N GLU A 153 1.61 -14.09 14.14
CA GLU A 153 2.91 -14.63 13.72
C GLU A 153 3.30 -14.10 12.35
N TYR A 154 2.33 -14.01 11.41
CA TYR A 154 2.57 -13.43 10.09
C TYR A 154 3.00 -11.95 10.19
N VAL A 155 2.26 -11.12 10.94
CA VAL A 155 2.62 -9.70 11.09
C VAL A 155 3.97 -9.54 11.80
N THR A 156 4.26 -10.40 12.80
CA THR A 156 5.57 -10.42 13.48
C THR A 156 6.69 -10.85 12.52
N PHE A 157 6.44 -11.82 11.65
CA PHE A 157 7.36 -12.24 10.60
C PHE A 157 7.66 -11.10 9.63
N MET A 158 6.61 -10.40 9.14
CA MET A 158 6.78 -9.24 8.25
C MET A 158 7.57 -8.11 8.92
N ALA A 159 7.29 -7.84 10.19
CA ALA A 159 8.06 -6.86 10.95
C ALA A 159 9.55 -7.20 11.01
N ARG A 160 9.91 -8.48 11.17
CA ARG A 160 11.31 -8.95 11.14
C ARG A 160 11.93 -8.85 9.76
N VAL A 161 11.18 -9.19 8.69
CA VAL A 161 11.64 -9.07 7.30
C VAL A 161 12.00 -7.63 6.94
N TYR A 162 11.23 -6.66 7.47
CA TYR A 162 11.48 -5.23 7.29
C TYR A 162 12.36 -4.61 8.38
N GLU A 163 12.99 -5.43 9.24
CA GLU A 163 13.88 -5.00 10.31
C GLU A 163 13.26 -3.97 11.28
N VAL A 164 11.93 -4.02 11.44
CA VAL A 164 11.23 -3.12 12.34
C VAL A 164 11.49 -3.47 13.79
N PRO A 165 11.97 -2.52 14.62
CA PRO A 165 12.18 -2.75 16.04
C PRO A 165 10.94 -3.31 16.73
N LYS A 166 11.11 -4.33 17.58
CA LYS A 166 9.99 -5.09 18.20
C LYS A 166 8.92 -4.21 18.86
N ARG A 167 9.36 -3.13 19.54
CA ARG A 167 8.43 -2.18 20.22
C ARG A 167 7.55 -1.47 19.19
N ILE A 168 8.16 -0.94 18.12
CA ILE A 168 7.45 -0.27 17.02
C ILE A 168 6.50 -1.23 16.35
N ALA A 169 6.97 -2.44 16.03
CA ALA A 169 6.14 -3.48 15.41
C ALA A 169 4.88 -3.81 16.22
N LEU A 170 5.00 -3.91 17.56
CA LEU A 170 3.85 -4.19 18.43
C LEU A 170 2.85 -3.04 18.46
N ILE A 171 3.32 -1.79 18.50
CA ILE A 171 2.46 -0.60 18.47
C ILE A 171 1.70 -0.53 17.14
N ARG A 172 2.43 -0.65 16.04
CA ARG A 172 1.83 -0.57 14.69
C ARG A 172 0.89 -1.75 14.41
N MET A 173 1.28 -2.96 14.82
CA MET A 173 0.38 -4.11 14.73
C MET A 173 -0.93 -3.82 15.45
N ARG A 174 -0.89 -3.27 16.67
CA ARG A 174 -2.11 -2.94 17.43
C ARG A 174 -2.94 -1.91 16.69
N GLN A 175 -2.34 -0.82 16.23
CA GLN A 175 -2.99 0.24 15.48
C GLN A 175 -3.76 -0.30 14.26
N PHE A 176 -3.12 -1.16 13.45
CA PHE A 176 -3.74 -1.68 12.24
C PHE A 176 -4.71 -2.82 12.48
N VAL A 177 -4.51 -3.62 13.54
CA VAL A 177 -5.49 -4.61 13.99
C VAL A 177 -6.80 -3.90 14.39
N ASP A 178 -6.72 -2.80 15.13
CA ASP A 178 -7.88 -1.98 15.50
C ASP A 178 -8.53 -1.33 14.27
N MET A 179 -7.73 -0.74 13.37
CA MET A 179 -8.21 -0.10 12.14
C MET A 179 -8.99 -1.06 11.24
N PHE A 180 -8.50 -2.30 11.09
CA PHE A 180 -9.11 -3.32 10.22
C PHE A 180 -10.03 -4.29 10.96
N HIS A 181 -10.29 -4.08 12.26
CA HIS A 181 -11.13 -4.95 13.11
C HIS A 181 -10.71 -6.42 13.06
N MET A 182 -9.43 -6.66 13.29
CA MET A 182 -8.82 -8.01 13.22
C MET A 182 -8.49 -8.62 14.59
N ASP A 183 -8.98 -8.04 15.69
CA ASP A 183 -8.70 -8.50 17.07
C ASP A 183 -9.04 -9.96 17.30
N GLU A 184 -10.22 -10.37 16.86
CA GLU A 184 -10.71 -11.76 17.01
C GLU A 184 -9.88 -12.76 16.21
N PHE A 185 -9.24 -12.30 15.14
CA PHE A 185 -8.50 -13.16 14.20
C PHE A 185 -7.01 -13.25 14.49
N LEU A 186 -6.48 -12.49 15.47
CA LEU A 186 -5.04 -12.45 15.76
C LEU A 186 -4.41 -13.82 16.00
N ASN A 187 -5.15 -14.71 16.65
CA ASN A 187 -4.69 -16.08 16.95
C ASN A 187 -5.22 -17.11 15.95
N SER A 188 -5.99 -16.70 14.93
CA SER A 188 -6.48 -17.59 13.88
C SER A 188 -5.38 -17.87 12.87
N TYR A 189 -5.34 -19.09 12.36
CA TYR A 189 -4.43 -19.45 11.28
C TYR A 189 -4.81 -18.71 10.00
N VAL A 190 -3.82 -18.18 9.29
CA VAL A 190 -4.00 -17.44 8.02
C VAL A 190 -4.75 -18.28 6.99
N GLY A 191 -4.49 -19.60 6.94
CA GLY A 191 -5.16 -20.52 6.03
C GLY A 191 -6.66 -20.74 6.30
N THR A 192 -7.17 -20.31 7.46
CA THR A 192 -8.60 -20.44 7.82
C THR A 192 -9.40 -19.17 7.60
N LEU A 193 -8.74 -18.07 7.22
CA LEU A 193 -9.36 -16.76 7.04
C LEU A 193 -10.22 -16.71 5.77
N SER A 194 -11.31 -15.95 5.83
CA SER A 194 -12.00 -15.52 4.62
C SER A 194 -11.08 -14.69 3.72
N LYS A 195 -11.39 -14.58 2.42
CA LYS A 195 -10.59 -13.77 1.48
C LYS A 195 -10.42 -12.33 1.97
N GLY A 196 -11.47 -11.71 2.50
CA GLY A 196 -11.42 -10.33 3.01
C GLY A 196 -10.54 -10.20 4.25
N ASN A 197 -10.63 -11.14 5.21
CA ASN A 197 -9.78 -11.13 6.41
C ASN A 197 -8.32 -11.45 6.06
N LEU A 198 -8.07 -12.31 5.09
CA LEU A 198 -6.72 -12.56 4.58
C LEU A 198 -6.13 -11.28 3.95
N GLN A 199 -6.92 -10.56 3.15
CA GLN A 199 -6.52 -9.27 2.58
C GLN A 199 -6.15 -8.27 3.68
N ARG A 200 -6.97 -8.15 4.74
CA ARG A 200 -6.67 -7.29 5.89
C ARG A 200 -5.39 -7.70 6.61
N ALA A 201 -5.17 -9.00 6.83
CA ALA A 201 -3.95 -9.49 7.44
C ALA A 201 -2.71 -9.13 6.62
N LEU A 202 -2.75 -9.25 5.28
CA LEU A 202 -1.66 -8.84 4.39
C LEU A 202 -1.40 -7.34 4.47
N LEU A 203 -2.44 -6.51 4.49
CA LEU A 203 -2.32 -5.05 4.66
C LEU A 203 -1.65 -4.69 5.98
N ILE A 204 -2.05 -5.32 7.10
CA ILE A 204 -1.41 -5.14 8.41
C ILE A 204 0.08 -5.49 8.33
N GLY A 205 0.41 -6.60 7.66
CA GLY A 205 1.80 -7.06 7.48
C GLY A 205 2.68 -6.06 6.71
N ILE A 206 2.11 -5.32 5.75
CA ILE A 206 2.85 -4.27 5.04
C ILE A 206 2.94 -3.00 5.89
N PHE A 207 1.85 -2.59 6.53
CA PHE A 207 1.80 -1.35 7.30
C PHE A 207 2.49 -1.43 8.66
N VAL A 208 2.97 -2.61 9.07
CA VAL A 208 3.72 -2.76 10.33
C VAL A 208 5.04 -1.98 10.32
N ARG A 209 5.66 -1.77 9.16
CA ARG A 209 6.82 -0.88 9.04
C ARG A 209 6.39 0.60 9.07
N PRO A 210 7.27 1.54 9.50
CA PRO A 210 6.98 2.97 9.43
C PRO A 210 6.99 3.50 7.98
N PRO A 211 6.25 4.60 7.68
CA PRO A 211 6.36 5.32 6.41
C PRO A 211 7.68 6.12 6.33
N PRO A 212 8.06 6.68 5.16
CA PRO A 212 7.31 6.61 3.90
C PRO A 212 7.41 5.25 3.23
N TYR A 213 6.41 4.93 2.39
CA TYR A 213 6.35 3.66 1.67
C TYR A 213 6.48 3.84 0.17
N ILE A 214 7.02 2.81 -0.49
CA ILE A 214 6.72 2.54 -1.89
C ILE A 214 5.78 1.35 -1.91
N LEU A 215 4.55 1.54 -2.43
CA LEU A 215 3.51 0.51 -2.44
C LEU A 215 3.10 0.17 -3.86
N ALA A 216 3.02 -1.13 -4.14
CA ALA A 216 2.41 -1.70 -5.35
C ALA A 216 1.21 -2.53 -4.92
N LEU A 217 0.00 -2.05 -5.21
CA LEU A 217 -1.24 -2.64 -4.71
C LEU A 217 -2.10 -3.11 -5.88
N ASP A 218 -2.31 -4.42 -5.98
CA ASP A 218 -3.09 -5.04 -7.06
C ASP A 218 -4.51 -5.32 -6.58
N GLU A 219 -5.49 -4.53 -7.06
CA GLU A 219 -6.91 -4.57 -6.67
C GLU A 219 -7.12 -4.54 -5.13
N PRO A 220 -6.49 -3.61 -4.38
CA PRO A 220 -6.39 -3.73 -2.93
C PRO A 220 -7.73 -3.60 -2.19
N ILE A 221 -8.74 -3.01 -2.83
CA ILE A 221 -10.07 -2.78 -2.26
C ILE A 221 -11.00 -3.95 -2.53
N TYR A 222 -10.70 -4.75 -3.56
CA TYR A 222 -11.54 -5.88 -3.93
C TYR A 222 -11.59 -6.94 -2.83
N GLY A 223 -12.82 -7.29 -2.41
CA GLY A 223 -13.05 -8.29 -1.35
C GLY A 223 -13.06 -7.74 0.07
N LEU A 224 -12.84 -6.44 0.26
CA LEU A 224 -13.10 -5.75 1.53
C LEU A 224 -14.59 -5.38 1.63
N ASP A 225 -15.12 -5.36 2.84
CA ASP A 225 -16.41 -4.76 3.13
C ASP A 225 -16.36 -3.22 3.00
N PRO A 226 -17.49 -2.52 2.92
CA PRO A 226 -17.52 -1.07 2.70
C PRO A 226 -16.69 -0.28 3.73
N ARG A 227 -16.69 -0.72 5.00
CA ARG A 227 -15.93 -0.06 6.07
C ARG A 227 -14.44 -0.28 5.94
N GLY A 228 -14.01 -1.52 5.64
CA GLY A 228 -12.61 -1.84 5.36
C GLY A 228 -12.08 -1.11 4.13
N ALA A 229 -12.88 -1.01 3.07
CA ALA A 229 -12.56 -0.25 1.88
C ALA A 229 -12.39 1.26 2.16
N TRP A 230 -13.29 1.83 2.97
CA TRP A 230 -13.20 3.24 3.39
C TRP A 230 -11.94 3.50 4.24
N ASN A 231 -11.68 2.66 5.25
CA ASN A 231 -10.50 2.76 6.11
C ASN A 231 -9.21 2.67 5.29
N LEU A 232 -9.14 1.73 4.34
CA LEU A 232 -7.96 1.58 3.48
C LEU A 232 -7.75 2.81 2.60
N LYS A 233 -8.80 3.32 1.95
CA LYS A 233 -8.69 4.52 1.11
C LYS A 233 -8.22 5.74 1.91
N ALA A 234 -8.82 5.98 3.08
CA ALA A 234 -8.42 7.06 3.97
C ALA A 234 -6.95 6.94 4.39
N HIS A 235 -6.51 5.71 4.74
CA HIS A 235 -5.14 5.46 5.13
C HIS A 235 -4.14 5.64 3.97
N LEU A 236 -4.47 5.20 2.76
CA LEU A 236 -3.61 5.42 1.59
C LEU A 236 -3.45 6.90 1.24
N LYS A 237 -4.53 7.70 1.36
CA LYS A 237 -4.46 9.16 1.20
C LYS A 237 -3.55 9.79 2.27
N HIS A 238 -3.69 9.37 3.52
CA HIS A 238 -2.80 9.83 4.60
C HIS A 238 -1.33 9.47 4.34
N LEU A 239 -1.05 8.24 3.92
CA LEU A 239 0.32 7.83 3.56
C LEU A 239 0.91 8.63 2.39
N ARG A 240 0.09 8.97 1.38
CA ARG A 240 0.46 9.88 0.31
C ARG A 240 0.87 11.23 0.89
N ASP A 241 0.07 11.80 1.77
CA ASP A 241 0.32 13.11 2.39
C ASP A 241 1.59 13.08 3.27
N GLU A 242 1.97 11.91 3.82
CA GLU A 242 3.24 11.65 4.50
C GLU A 242 4.41 11.34 3.53
N GLY A 243 4.26 11.53 2.22
CA GLY A 243 5.32 11.39 1.23
C GLY A 243 5.49 9.98 0.64
N SER A 244 4.58 9.05 0.89
CA SER A 244 4.64 7.72 0.27
C SER A 244 4.33 7.76 -1.22
N ALA A 245 4.95 6.85 -2.00
CA ALA A 245 4.72 6.67 -3.43
C ALA A 245 3.88 5.40 -3.65
N ILE A 246 2.70 5.54 -4.24
CA ILE A 246 1.73 4.44 -4.29
C ILE A 246 1.27 4.19 -5.73
N LEU A 247 1.46 2.96 -6.21
CA LEU A 247 0.91 2.47 -7.47
C LEU A 247 -0.21 1.50 -7.18
N VAL A 248 -1.43 1.84 -7.57
CA VAL A 248 -2.63 1.02 -7.39
C VAL A 248 -3.12 0.53 -8.73
N SER A 249 -3.28 -0.77 -8.91
CA SER A 249 -4.03 -1.28 -10.06
C SER A 249 -5.48 -1.46 -9.69
N THR A 250 -6.39 -1.09 -10.60
CA THR A 250 -7.80 -1.40 -10.47
C THR A 250 -8.54 -1.38 -11.81
N HIS A 251 -9.61 -2.15 -11.90
CA HIS A 251 -10.57 -2.08 -13.01
C HIS A 251 -11.84 -1.30 -12.62
N ILE A 252 -11.95 -0.87 -11.34
CA ILE A 252 -13.08 -0.11 -10.81
C ILE A 252 -12.77 1.38 -10.92
N LEU A 253 -13.36 2.05 -11.91
CA LEU A 253 -13.06 3.43 -12.26
C LEU A 253 -13.46 4.43 -11.18
N GLU A 254 -14.55 4.17 -10.45
CA GLU A 254 -14.96 4.99 -9.29
C GLU A 254 -13.92 4.97 -8.19
N VAL A 255 -13.37 3.79 -7.88
CA VAL A 255 -12.30 3.64 -6.88
C VAL A 255 -11.06 4.41 -7.31
N ALA A 256 -10.67 4.29 -8.59
CA ALA A 256 -9.54 5.03 -9.12
C ALA A 256 -9.76 6.55 -9.01
N SER A 257 -10.93 7.05 -9.43
CA SER A 257 -11.27 8.49 -9.40
C SER A 257 -11.26 9.09 -8.00
N ASP A 258 -11.68 8.31 -6.97
CA ASP A 258 -11.68 8.76 -5.58
C ASP A 258 -10.28 8.72 -4.94
N LEU A 259 -9.44 7.77 -5.34
CA LEU A 259 -8.19 7.48 -4.65
C LEU A 259 -6.95 8.10 -5.31
N CYS A 260 -6.91 8.13 -6.66
CA CYS A 260 -5.67 8.38 -7.39
C CYS A 260 -5.56 9.84 -7.85
N ASP A 261 -4.36 10.38 -7.78
CA ASP A 261 -4.04 11.74 -8.24
C ASP A 261 -3.85 11.78 -9.77
N ARG A 262 -3.32 10.67 -10.33
CA ARG A 262 -3.04 10.54 -11.76
C ARG A 262 -3.30 9.10 -12.24
N PHE A 263 -3.58 8.95 -13.52
CA PHE A 263 -3.97 7.68 -14.13
C PHE A 263 -3.04 7.30 -15.28
N VAL A 264 -2.81 6.00 -15.40
CA VAL A 264 -2.23 5.34 -16.57
C VAL A 264 -3.25 4.30 -17.02
N ILE A 265 -3.92 4.59 -18.14
CA ILE A 265 -4.98 3.74 -18.67
C ILE A 265 -4.35 2.75 -19.64
N MET A 266 -4.52 1.47 -19.35
CA MET A 266 -4.00 0.36 -20.18
C MET A 266 -5.12 -0.40 -20.86
N ASN A 267 -4.90 -0.78 -22.10
CA ASN A 267 -5.73 -1.74 -22.83
C ASN A 267 -4.83 -2.64 -23.68
N ASP A 268 -5.07 -3.95 -23.68
CA ASP A 268 -4.31 -4.94 -24.47
C ASP A 268 -2.77 -4.77 -24.39
N GLY A 269 -2.26 -4.49 -23.20
CA GLY A 269 -0.82 -4.36 -22.92
C GLY A 269 -0.21 -3.02 -23.29
N VAL A 270 -0.97 -2.08 -23.85
CA VAL A 270 -0.47 -0.74 -24.23
C VAL A 270 -1.12 0.35 -23.38
N VAL A 271 -0.41 1.47 -23.22
CA VAL A 271 -0.96 2.68 -22.58
C VAL A 271 -1.79 3.44 -23.62
N VAL A 272 -3.09 3.60 -23.38
CA VAL A 272 -4.01 4.34 -24.24
C VAL A 272 -4.29 5.74 -23.74
N GLY A 273 -4.03 6.03 -22.47
CA GLY A 273 -4.19 7.36 -21.88
C GLY A 273 -3.36 7.53 -20.61
N LYS A 274 -2.88 8.74 -20.34
CA LYS A 274 -2.20 9.09 -19.08
C LYS A 274 -2.38 10.56 -18.73
N GLY A 275 -2.44 10.85 -17.45
CA GLY A 275 -2.55 12.20 -16.88
C GLY A 275 -3.45 12.26 -15.66
N THR A 276 -3.65 13.46 -15.11
CA THR A 276 -4.70 13.74 -14.12
C THR A 276 -6.08 13.61 -14.75
N LEU A 277 -7.14 13.54 -13.94
CA LEU A 277 -8.52 13.54 -14.47
C LEU A 277 -8.76 14.77 -15.35
N ASN A 278 -8.31 15.94 -14.92
CA ASN A 278 -8.45 17.18 -15.68
C ASN A 278 -7.72 17.14 -17.03
N ASP A 279 -6.52 16.55 -17.10
CA ASP A 279 -5.77 16.40 -18.35
C ASP A 279 -6.48 15.48 -19.33
N LEU A 280 -7.04 14.38 -18.81
CA LEU A 280 -7.78 13.41 -19.60
C LEU A 280 -9.09 14.01 -20.15
N LEU A 281 -9.84 14.73 -19.31
CA LEU A 281 -11.07 15.40 -19.72
C LEU A 281 -10.82 16.51 -20.76
N LYS A 282 -9.73 17.29 -20.62
CA LYS A 282 -9.34 18.29 -21.62
C LYS A 282 -9.03 17.67 -22.99
N LYS A 283 -8.37 16.51 -23.01
CA LYS A 283 -8.05 15.77 -24.24
C LYS A 283 -9.28 15.14 -24.88
N HIS A 284 -10.23 14.71 -24.05
CA HIS A 284 -11.47 14.02 -24.47
C HIS A 284 -12.69 14.91 -24.19
N LYS A 285 -12.82 16.03 -24.91
CA LYS A 285 -13.78 17.15 -24.67
C LYS A 285 -15.24 16.77 -24.56
N LYS A 286 -15.65 15.57 -24.98
CA LYS A 286 -17.04 15.06 -24.87
C LYS A 286 -17.29 14.23 -23.62
N THR A 287 -16.29 14.06 -22.74
CA THR A 287 -16.35 13.21 -21.55
C THR A 287 -16.46 14.03 -20.28
N LYS A 288 -17.16 13.51 -19.26
CA LYS A 288 -17.45 14.20 -17.99
C LYS A 288 -16.75 13.55 -16.79
N ASN A 289 -16.34 12.31 -16.92
CA ASN A 289 -15.73 11.53 -15.85
C ASN A 289 -14.72 10.52 -16.41
N LEU A 290 -13.99 9.83 -15.52
CA LEU A 290 -12.96 8.84 -15.88
C LEU A 290 -13.55 7.66 -16.66
N GLU A 291 -14.79 7.27 -16.36
CA GLU A 291 -15.48 6.17 -17.04
C GLU A 291 -15.73 6.48 -18.52
N GLU A 292 -16.28 7.66 -18.81
CA GLU A 292 -16.48 8.10 -20.19
C GLU A 292 -15.17 8.25 -20.95
N VAL A 293 -14.10 8.76 -20.30
CA VAL A 293 -12.75 8.80 -20.90
C VAL A 293 -12.27 7.40 -21.24
N PHE A 294 -12.40 6.47 -20.29
CA PHE A 294 -11.99 5.07 -20.48
C PHE A 294 -12.75 4.42 -21.65
N LEU A 295 -14.07 4.56 -21.70
CA LEU A 295 -14.90 4.05 -22.79
C LEU A 295 -14.52 4.67 -24.15
N SER A 296 -14.23 5.97 -24.19
CA SER A 296 -13.80 6.64 -25.41
C SER A 296 -12.47 6.12 -25.94
N LEU A 297 -11.54 5.73 -25.04
CA LEU A 297 -10.20 5.22 -25.36
C LEU A 297 -10.22 3.73 -25.75
N THR A 298 -11.17 2.96 -25.22
CA THR A 298 -11.27 1.51 -25.43
C THR A 298 -12.31 1.10 -26.48
N GLY A 299 -12.95 2.08 -27.14
CA GLY A 299 -13.91 1.82 -28.22
C GLY A 299 -15.32 1.48 -27.76
N GLY A 300 -15.66 1.73 -26.48
CA GLY A 300 -16.97 1.44 -25.89
C GLY A 300 -18.06 2.49 -26.11
N ILE A 301 -17.74 3.68 -26.65
CA ILE A 301 -18.72 4.70 -27.02
C ILE A 301 -18.85 4.72 -28.55
N PRO A 302 -20.04 4.56 -29.14
CA PRO A 302 -20.23 4.80 -30.56
C PRO A 302 -19.81 6.25 -30.91
N LYS A 303 -19.06 6.40 -32.00
CA LYS A 303 -18.61 7.71 -32.51
C LYS A 303 -19.77 8.61 -32.88
#